data_e824458bfeaff363f1279b426d48c690
#
_entry.id   e824458bfeaff363f1279b426d48c690
#
_cell.length_a   1.000
_cell.length_b   1.000
_cell.length_c   1.000
_cell.angle_alpha   90.00
_cell.angle_beta   90.00
_cell.angle_gamma   90.00
#
_symmetry.space_group_name_H-M   'P 1'
#
loop_
_entity.id
_entity.type
_entity.pdbx_description
1 polymer ?
#
loop_
_entity_poly.entity_id
_entity_poly.type
_entity_poly.pdbx_seq_one_letter_code
_entity_poly.pdbx_strand_id
1 'polypeptide(L)'
;MLSPLPEPDRASSPVTGVVLLICITVILAMLVLLLCLGFHLPSADSSVPVIFRIATITYISDSDGINVRGYVTVTNTQSENYRNKFLKVVTYVNGTMAYCNIPTLNNDLFCTLNHYGVWHLYGVGTWGNRDSPTSVWPGHSDISIEYKKGILRPGDCVTLEVIDTTTNRIISRDTYPHTTNRDVQWFVNYFLNPQAA
;
A
#
# COMPACT_ATOMS: atom_id res chain seq x y z
N MET A 1 -3.60 -33.25 -79.46
CA MET A 1 -2.66 -33.42 -78.36
C MET A 1 -2.85 -32.23 -77.44
N LEU A 2 -3.52 -32.41 -76.29
CA LEU A 2 -3.71 -31.40 -75.27
C LEU A 2 -2.62 -31.61 -74.22
N SER A 3 -1.76 -30.59 -74.01
CA SER A 3 -0.77 -30.59 -72.95
C SER A 3 -1.43 -30.58 -71.58
N PRO A 4 -0.97 -31.38 -70.63
CA PRO A 4 -1.51 -31.32 -69.27
C PRO A 4 -1.13 -29.98 -68.61
N LEU A 5 -2.10 -29.38 -67.94
CA LEU A 5 -1.88 -28.18 -67.07
C LEU A 5 -0.95 -28.53 -65.96
N PRO A 6 -0.02 -27.59 -65.56
CA PRO A 6 0.84 -27.82 -64.40
C PRO A 6 -0.01 -27.88 -63.15
N GLU A 7 0.19 -28.93 -62.32
CA GLU A 7 -0.40 -29.04 -61.00
C GLU A 7 0.13 -27.93 -60.12
N PRO A 8 -0.73 -27.24 -59.34
CA PRO A 8 -0.29 -26.24 -58.39
C PRO A 8 0.56 -26.91 -57.30
N ASP A 9 1.73 -26.33 -57.07
CA ASP A 9 2.71 -26.75 -56.05
C ASP A 9 2.05 -26.94 -54.67
N ARG A 10 1.85 -28.20 -54.27
CA ARG A 10 1.39 -28.57 -52.92
C ARG A 10 2.47 -28.47 -51.84
N ALA A 11 3.63 -27.90 -52.17
CA ALA A 11 4.79 -27.83 -51.26
C ALA A 11 4.71 -26.70 -50.21
N SER A 12 3.74 -25.79 -50.31
CA SER A 12 3.65 -24.63 -49.38
C SER A 12 2.99 -24.96 -48.03
N SER A 13 2.20 -26.05 -47.94
CA SER A 13 1.40 -26.37 -46.73
C SER A 13 2.23 -26.69 -45.47
N PRO A 14 3.30 -27.49 -45.52
CA PRO A 14 4.07 -27.80 -44.30
C PRO A 14 4.90 -26.60 -43.82
N VAL A 15 5.43 -25.78 -44.71
CA VAL A 15 6.20 -24.57 -44.36
C VAL A 15 5.28 -23.53 -43.71
N THR A 16 4.09 -23.33 -44.26
CA THR A 16 3.09 -22.42 -43.69
C THR A 16 2.67 -22.86 -42.28
N GLY A 17 2.49 -24.18 -42.06
CA GLY A 17 2.17 -24.73 -40.75
C GLY A 17 3.26 -24.49 -39.71
N VAL A 18 4.52 -24.68 -40.09
CA VAL A 18 5.65 -24.41 -39.18
C VAL A 18 5.78 -22.91 -38.83
N VAL A 19 5.64 -22.03 -39.82
CA VAL A 19 5.67 -20.57 -39.60
C VAL A 19 4.54 -20.13 -38.66
N LEU A 20 3.32 -20.67 -38.89
CA LEU A 20 2.18 -20.35 -38.03
C LEU A 20 2.36 -20.84 -36.61
N LEU A 21 2.95 -22.03 -36.42
CA LEU A 21 3.28 -22.56 -35.09
C LEU A 21 4.30 -21.66 -34.35
N ILE A 22 5.35 -21.23 -35.06
CA ILE A 22 6.36 -20.30 -34.48
C ILE A 22 5.70 -18.98 -34.09
N CYS A 23 4.86 -18.40 -34.91
CA CYS A 23 4.15 -17.17 -34.61
C CYS A 23 3.27 -17.31 -33.35
N ILE A 24 2.50 -18.39 -33.26
CA ILE A 24 1.64 -18.64 -32.07
C ILE A 24 2.49 -18.82 -30.80
N THR A 25 3.60 -19.55 -30.87
CA THR A 25 4.46 -19.77 -29.70
C THR A 25 5.13 -18.46 -29.23
N VAL A 26 5.54 -17.59 -30.16
CA VAL A 26 6.09 -16.27 -29.81
C VAL A 26 5.03 -15.38 -29.18
N ILE A 27 3.83 -15.35 -29.71
CA ILE A 27 2.72 -14.56 -29.13
C ILE A 27 2.37 -15.06 -27.73
N LEU A 28 2.27 -16.38 -27.55
CA LEU A 28 2.02 -16.97 -26.23
C LEU A 28 3.14 -16.67 -25.24
N ALA A 29 4.41 -16.78 -25.64
CA ALA A 29 5.56 -16.44 -24.82
C ALA A 29 5.54 -14.96 -24.40
N MET A 30 5.19 -14.06 -25.33
CA MET A 30 5.06 -12.63 -25.06
C MET A 30 3.91 -12.32 -24.09
N LEU A 31 2.78 -13.00 -24.23
CA LEU A 31 1.65 -12.92 -23.30
C LEU A 31 2.02 -13.39 -21.89
N VAL A 32 2.70 -14.53 -21.78
CA VAL A 32 3.19 -15.05 -20.51
C VAL A 32 4.21 -14.08 -19.88
N LEU A 33 5.12 -13.54 -20.67
CA LEU A 33 6.08 -12.54 -20.21
C LEU A 33 5.38 -11.29 -19.69
N LEU A 34 4.37 -10.78 -20.39
CA LEU A 34 3.57 -9.65 -19.96
C LEU A 34 2.81 -9.94 -18.66
N LEU A 35 2.28 -11.14 -18.50
CA LEU A 35 1.65 -11.57 -17.25
C LEU A 35 2.66 -11.67 -16.10
N CYS A 36 3.87 -12.18 -16.37
CA CYS A 36 4.95 -12.30 -15.38
C CYS A 36 5.56 -10.93 -15.00
N LEU A 37 5.61 -9.98 -15.93
CA LEU A 37 6.06 -8.61 -15.65
C LEU A 37 5.04 -7.78 -14.85
N GLY A 38 3.96 -8.43 -14.40
CA GLY A 38 2.96 -7.78 -13.58
C GLY A 38 2.33 -6.60 -14.32
N PHE A 39 1.58 -6.90 -15.36
CA PHE A 39 0.54 -5.97 -15.77
C PHE A 39 -0.37 -5.83 -14.55
N HIS A 40 -0.04 -4.84 -13.71
CA HIS A 40 -1.02 -4.28 -12.81
C HIS A 40 -2.05 -3.64 -13.73
N LEU A 41 -3.05 -4.44 -14.13
CA LEU A 41 -4.30 -3.85 -14.57
C LEU A 41 -4.60 -2.81 -13.50
N PRO A 42 -4.78 -1.53 -13.85
CA PRO A 42 -5.27 -0.59 -12.89
C PRO A 42 -6.52 -1.25 -12.33
N SER A 43 -6.41 -1.78 -11.11
CA SER A 43 -7.56 -2.25 -10.38
C SER A 43 -8.49 -1.06 -10.43
N ALA A 44 -9.68 -1.24 -11.02
CA ALA A 44 -10.73 -0.25 -10.91
C ALA A 44 -10.71 0.14 -9.44
N ASP A 45 -10.31 1.37 -9.17
CA ASP A 45 -10.04 1.88 -7.83
C ASP A 45 -11.38 1.79 -7.08
N SER A 46 -11.64 0.60 -6.55
CA SER A 46 -12.62 0.47 -5.48
C SER A 46 -11.97 1.26 -4.37
N SER A 47 -12.36 2.52 -4.25
CA SER A 47 -11.82 3.46 -3.28
C SER A 47 -11.86 2.77 -1.93
N VAL A 48 -10.69 2.29 -1.48
CA VAL A 48 -10.57 1.68 -0.16
C VAL A 48 -11.04 2.73 0.83
N PRO A 49 -12.04 2.45 1.67
CA PRO A 49 -12.60 3.45 2.56
C PRO A 49 -11.53 3.93 3.56
N VAL A 50 -11.68 5.16 4.03
CA VAL A 50 -10.88 5.69 5.14
C VAL A 50 -11.62 5.42 6.45
N ILE A 51 -11.48 4.20 6.97
CA ILE A 51 -12.01 3.81 8.30
C ILE A 51 -11.05 4.29 9.39
N PHE A 52 -9.75 4.07 9.17
CA PHE A 52 -8.68 4.47 10.07
C PHE A 52 -7.93 5.63 9.44
N ARG A 53 -8.14 6.83 10.00
CA ARG A 53 -7.60 8.07 9.47
C ARG A 53 -6.36 8.49 10.23
N ILE A 54 -5.32 8.89 9.54
CA ILE A 54 -4.14 9.52 10.15
C ILE A 54 -4.56 10.91 10.64
N ALA A 55 -4.69 11.07 11.96
CA ALA A 55 -5.06 12.34 12.56
C ALA A 55 -3.90 13.32 12.53
N THR A 56 -2.70 12.86 12.89
CA THR A 56 -1.49 13.68 12.92
C THR A 56 -0.24 12.82 12.86
N ILE A 57 0.85 13.44 12.40
CA ILE A 57 2.20 12.88 12.51
C ILE A 57 3.04 13.87 13.31
N THR A 58 3.60 13.43 14.43
CA THR A 58 4.49 14.22 15.26
C THR A 58 5.89 13.64 15.22
N TYR A 59 6.89 14.50 15.39
CA TYR A 59 8.29 14.12 15.32
C TYR A 59 9.01 14.56 16.58
N ILE A 60 9.81 13.65 17.15
CA ILE A 60 10.69 13.95 18.27
C ILE A 60 12.12 13.77 17.79
N SER A 61 12.89 14.86 17.77
CA SER A 61 14.33 14.81 17.49
C SER A 61 15.12 14.58 18.77
N ASP A 62 16.23 13.87 18.66
CA ASP A 62 17.24 13.85 19.73
C ASP A 62 17.89 15.23 19.85
N SER A 63 18.62 15.46 20.95
CA SER A 63 19.33 16.70 21.24
C SER A 63 20.21 17.20 20.08
N ASP A 64 20.69 16.30 19.26
CA ASP A 64 21.58 16.59 18.13
C ASP A 64 20.85 16.88 16.82
N GLY A 65 19.49 16.79 16.81
CA GLY A 65 18.65 17.08 15.64
C GLY A 65 18.74 16.08 14.48
N ILE A 66 19.65 15.10 14.57
CA ILE A 66 19.98 14.18 13.47
C ILE A 66 19.03 12.98 13.45
N ASN A 67 18.59 12.54 14.62
CA ASN A 67 17.75 11.35 14.74
C ASN A 67 16.31 11.75 15.09
N VAL A 68 15.41 11.49 14.15
CA VAL A 68 14.00 11.80 14.31
C VAL A 68 13.22 10.50 14.48
N ARG A 69 12.39 10.44 15.54
CA ARG A 69 11.35 9.41 15.71
C ARG A 69 10.02 9.98 15.28
N GLY A 70 9.26 9.23 14.50
CA GLY A 70 7.94 9.64 14.06
C GLY A 70 6.85 8.93 14.85
N TYR A 71 5.83 9.67 15.24
CA TYR A 71 4.60 9.16 15.85
C TYR A 71 3.45 9.42 14.93
N VAL A 72 2.80 8.36 14.48
CA VAL A 72 1.61 8.44 13.64
C VAL A 72 0.39 8.13 14.50
N THR A 73 -0.43 9.14 14.76
CA THR A 73 -1.69 8.97 15.46
C THR A 73 -2.80 8.69 14.46
N VAL A 74 -3.50 7.60 14.67
CA VAL A 74 -4.55 7.08 13.79
C VAL A 74 -5.85 7.00 14.56
N THR A 75 -6.90 7.59 14.03
CA THR A 75 -8.25 7.60 14.61
C THR A 75 -9.13 6.57 13.90
N ASN A 76 -9.81 5.73 14.66
CA ASN A 76 -10.94 4.97 14.15
C ASN A 76 -12.13 5.91 13.95
N THR A 77 -12.50 6.18 12.70
CA THR A 77 -13.57 7.13 12.36
C THR A 77 -14.97 6.55 12.48
N GLN A 78 -15.07 5.24 12.66
CA GLN A 78 -16.34 4.52 12.79
C GLN A 78 -16.75 4.38 14.26
N SER A 79 -18.01 4.10 14.49
CA SER A 79 -18.51 3.71 15.82
C SER A 79 -18.24 2.25 16.18
N GLU A 80 -17.79 1.46 15.21
CA GLU A 80 -17.52 0.05 15.39
C GLU A 80 -16.18 -0.20 16.09
N ASN A 81 -16.14 -1.31 16.83
CA ASN A 81 -14.97 -1.76 17.53
C ASN A 81 -14.27 -2.84 16.70
N TYR A 82 -12.95 -2.75 16.60
CA TYR A 82 -12.11 -3.70 15.85
C TYR A 82 -11.19 -4.47 16.79
N ARG A 83 -11.08 -5.78 16.60
CA ARG A 83 -10.13 -6.58 17.38
C ARG A 83 -8.72 -6.39 16.87
N ASN A 84 -7.83 -5.85 17.70
CA ASN A 84 -6.46 -5.49 17.36
C ASN A 84 -5.65 -6.67 16.80
N LYS A 85 -5.90 -7.89 17.27
CA LYS A 85 -5.21 -9.10 16.79
C LYS A 85 -5.45 -9.44 15.32
N PHE A 86 -6.53 -8.92 14.75
CA PHE A 86 -6.87 -9.14 13.35
C PHE A 86 -6.48 -7.99 12.43
N LEU A 87 -5.88 -6.95 12.98
CA LEU A 87 -5.47 -5.78 12.22
C LEU A 87 -3.96 -5.76 12.01
N LYS A 88 -3.54 -5.88 10.77
CA LYS A 88 -2.16 -5.67 10.32
C LYS A 88 -2.05 -4.30 9.68
N VAL A 89 -0.90 -3.65 9.87
CA VAL A 89 -0.64 -2.35 9.24
C VAL A 89 0.55 -2.44 8.30
N VAL A 90 0.40 -1.86 7.12
CA VAL A 90 1.48 -1.62 6.15
C VAL A 90 1.62 -0.12 5.97
N THR A 91 2.85 0.35 6.06
CA THR A 91 3.18 1.78 5.93
C THR A 91 3.98 2.01 4.67
N TYR A 92 3.61 3.03 3.92
CA TYR A 92 4.38 3.53 2.78
C TYR A 92 4.85 4.94 3.09
N VAL A 93 6.08 5.23 2.72
CA VAL A 93 6.69 6.56 2.84
C VAL A 93 7.09 7.01 1.45
N ASN A 94 6.54 8.14 1.00
CA ASN A 94 6.76 8.68 -0.34
C ASN A 94 6.47 7.65 -1.46
N GLY A 95 5.40 6.84 -1.28
CA GLY A 95 4.99 5.81 -2.23
C GLY A 95 5.79 4.51 -2.16
N THR A 96 6.84 4.44 -1.32
CA THR A 96 7.65 3.23 -1.15
C THR A 96 7.30 2.56 0.17
N MET A 97 7.16 1.21 0.17
CA MET A 97 6.89 0.46 1.39
C MET A 97 8.01 0.71 2.41
N ALA A 98 7.64 1.19 3.57
CA ALA A 98 8.59 1.45 4.65
C ALA A 98 9.15 0.14 5.20
N TYR A 99 10.43 0.17 5.59
CA TYR A 99 11.09 -0.98 6.20
C TYR A 99 10.65 -1.14 7.66
N CYS A 100 9.38 -1.49 7.83
CA CYS A 100 8.77 -1.73 9.15
C CYS A 100 7.74 -2.86 9.05
N ASN A 101 7.48 -3.52 10.15
CA ASN A 101 6.51 -4.62 10.22
C ASN A 101 5.60 -4.44 11.43
N ILE A 102 4.30 -4.35 11.18
CA ILE A 102 3.25 -4.25 12.19
C ILE A 102 2.25 -5.38 11.94
N PRO A 103 2.57 -6.62 12.34
CA PRO A 103 1.76 -7.80 12.03
C PRO A 103 0.41 -7.82 12.73
N THR A 104 0.30 -7.03 13.81
CA THR A 104 -0.93 -6.87 14.60
C THR A 104 -0.86 -5.56 15.37
N LEU A 105 -2.02 -4.97 15.62
CA LEU A 105 -2.13 -3.77 16.47
C LEU A 105 -2.25 -4.12 17.97
N ASN A 106 -1.80 -5.30 18.36
CA ASN A 106 -1.72 -5.71 19.75
C ASN A 106 -0.27 -5.63 20.26
N ASN A 107 -0.06 -4.87 21.30
CA ASN A 107 1.26 -4.56 21.87
C ASN A 107 1.94 -5.77 22.56
N ASP A 108 1.15 -6.76 22.97
CA ASP A 108 1.65 -7.98 23.62
C ASP A 108 2.56 -8.83 22.69
N LEU A 109 2.41 -8.66 21.39
CA LEU A 109 3.28 -9.26 20.40
C LEU A 109 4.48 -8.40 20.01
N PHE A 110 4.69 -7.25 20.67
CA PHE A 110 5.84 -6.37 20.45
C PHE A 110 7.11 -6.94 21.11
N CYS A 111 7.49 -8.15 20.70
CA CYS A 111 8.84 -8.62 20.94
C CYS A 111 9.76 -8.15 19.80
N THR A 112 11.01 -7.84 20.14
CA THR A 112 12.03 -7.22 19.27
C THR A 112 12.24 -7.90 17.91
N LEU A 113 11.84 -9.13 17.72
CA LEU A 113 11.97 -9.88 16.47
C LEU A 113 10.80 -9.70 15.51
N ASN A 114 9.62 -9.31 16.00
CA ASN A 114 8.40 -9.23 15.19
C ASN A 114 8.05 -7.81 14.72
N HIS A 115 8.65 -6.78 15.34
CA HIS A 115 8.34 -5.37 15.07
C HIS A 115 9.54 -4.63 14.52
N TYR A 116 9.86 -4.98 13.30
CA TYR A 116 10.90 -4.28 12.61
C TYR A 116 10.45 -2.85 12.29
N GLY A 117 11.30 -1.87 12.58
CA GLY A 117 11.02 -0.46 12.26
C GLY A 117 10.02 0.26 13.15
N VAL A 118 9.35 -0.43 14.08
CA VAL A 118 8.41 0.15 15.05
C VAL A 118 8.92 -0.05 16.45
N TRP A 119 8.67 0.95 17.33
CA TRP A 119 9.12 0.91 18.73
C TRP A 119 8.00 0.51 19.67
N HIS A 120 6.88 1.22 19.61
CA HIS A 120 5.73 0.98 20.48
C HIS A 120 4.40 1.31 19.79
N LEU A 121 3.32 0.73 20.32
CA LEU A 121 1.94 1.14 20.07
C LEU A 121 1.37 1.71 21.38
N TYR A 122 0.70 2.86 21.27
CA TYR A 122 0.01 3.51 22.37
C TYR A 122 -1.48 3.61 22.04
N GLY A 123 -2.32 3.61 23.05
CA GLY A 123 -3.76 3.82 22.91
C GLY A 123 -4.59 2.73 23.55
N VAL A 124 -5.89 2.95 23.53
CA VAL A 124 -6.86 2.05 24.16
C VAL A 124 -6.86 0.70 23.47
N GLY A 125 -6.84 -0.38 24.25
CA GLY A 125 -6.90 -1.74 23.76
C GLY A 125 -5.63 -2.28 23.09
N THR A 126 -4.55 -1.48 23.01
CA THR A 126 -3.26 -1.95 22.44
C THR A 126 -2.47 -2.83 23.42
N TRP A 127 -2.75 -2.70 24.71
CA TRP A 127 -2.10 -3.44 25.79
C TRP A 127 -2.95 -4.62 26.25
N GLY A 128 -2.30 -5.69 26.67
CA GLY A 128 -2.91 -6.89 27.23
C GLY A 128 -2.77 -8.11 26.34
N ASN A 129 -3.18 -9.25 26.88
CA ASN A 129 -3.11 -10.51 26.17
C ASN A 129 -3.85 -10.43 24.82
N ARG A 130 -3.20 -10.85 23.76
CA ARG A 130 -3.71 -10.90 22.37
C ARG A 130 -5.11 -11.50 22.27
N ASP A 131 -5.41 -12.49 23.09
CA ASP A 131 -6.70 -13.20 23.10
C ASP A 131 -7.71 -12.57 24.05
N SER A 132 -7.30 -11.53 24.80
CA SER A 132 -8.20 -10.80 25.68
C SER A 132 -9.34 -10.14 24.87
N PRO A 133 -10.59 -10.23 25.37
CA PRO A 133 -11.70 -9.47 24.77
C PRO A 133 -11.48 -7.94 24.86
N THR A 134 -10.58 -7.49 25.75
CA THR A 134 -10.24 -6.06 25.93
C THR A 134 -9.23 -5.56 24.91
N SER A 135 -8.57 -6.43 24.14
CA SER A 135 -7.68 -6.02 23.05
C SER A 135 -8.47 -5.60 21.82
N VAL A 136 -9.14 -4.48 21.95
CA VAL A 136 -10.08 -3.93 20.97
C VAL A 136 -9.73 -2.46 20.74
N TRP A 137 -9.74 -2.05 19.49
CA TRP A 137 -9.70 -0.64 19.10
C TRP A 137 -11.13 -0.10 19.05
N PRO A 138 -11.54 0.72 20.05
CA PRO A 138 -12.89 1.24 20.12
C PRO A 138 -13.19 2.22 18.99
N GLY A 139 -14.46 2.36 18.68
CA GLY A 139 -14.95 3.41 17.80
C GLY A 139 -14.57 4.81 18.33
N HIS A 140 -14.25 5.72 17.42
CA HIS A 140 -13.89 7.12 17.71
C HIS A 140 -12.72 7.29 18.69
N SER A 141 -11.80 6.31 18.73
CA SER A 141 -10.61 6.36 19.58
C SER A 141 -9.32 6.35 18.77
N ASP A 142 -8.24 6.75 19.41
CA ASP A 142 -6.93 6.90 18.78
C ASP A 142 -5.98 5.79 19.20
N ILE A 143 -5.15 5.36 18.24
CA ILE A 143 -3.93 4.60 18.47
C ILE A 143 -2.76 5.39 17.92
N SER A 144 -1.65 5.41 18.63
CA SER A 144 -0.42 6.04 18.17
C SER A 144 0.66 4.99 17.94
N ILE A 145 1.26 5.02 16.77
CA ILE A 145 2.33 4.11 16.34
C ILE A 145 3.64 4.89 16.40
N GLU A 146 4.57 4.44 17.24
CA GLU A 146 5.91 5.00 17.34
C GLU A 146 6.86 4.27 16.41
N TYR A 147 7.32 4.95 15.37
CA TYR A 147 8.32 4.41 14.43
C TYR A 147 9.73 4.63 14.94
N LYS A 148 10.62 3.67 14.66
CA LYS A 148 12.04 3.81 14.95
C LYS A 148 12.66 4.95 14.15
N LYS A 149 13.79 5.43 14.63
CA LYS A 149 14.57 6.50 13.99
C LYS A 149 14.84 6.20 12.52
N GLY A 150 14.64 7.19 11.67
CA GLY A 150 14.93 7.13 10.24
C GLY A 150 13.87 6.48 9.35
N ILE A 151 12.78 5.93 9.92
CA ILE A 151 11.66 5.41 9.14
C ILE A 151 10.82 6.56 8.56
N LEU A 152 10.50 7.56 9.38
CA LEU A 152 9.75 8.74 8.99
C LEU A 152 10.59 10.00 9.18
N ARG A 153 10.43 10.97 8.29
CA ARG A 153 11.08 12.28 8.35
C ARG A 153 10.03 13.39 8.20
N PRO A 154 10.28 14.57 8.77
CA PRO A 154 9.44 15.74 8.53
C PRO A 154 9.32 16.02 7.01
N GLY A 155 8.08 16.20 6.56
CA GLY A 155 7.78 16.43 5.14
C GLY A 155 7.48 15.18 4.32
N ASP A 156 7.62 13.97 4.90
CA ASP A 156 7.25 12.75 4.20
C ASP A 156 5.73 12.66 3.98
N CYS A 157 5.37 12.10 2.82
CA CYS A 157 4.02 11.65 2.53
C CYS A 157 3.88 10.21 3.04
N VAL A 158 3.00 10.00 4.01
CA VAL A 158 2.81 8.71 4.68
C VAL A 158 1.45 8.13 4.30
N THR A 159 1.45 6.94 3.70
CA THR A 159 0.23 6.17 3.46
C THR A 159 0.20 4.98 4.41
N LEU A 160 -0.93 4.78 5.05
CA LEU A 160 -1.15 3.70 5.99
C LEU A 160 -2.30 2.82 5.48
N GLU A 161 -2.01 1.54 5.30
CA GLU A 161 -2.99 0.52 4.95
C GLU A 161 -3.25 -0.37 6.15
N VAL A 162 -4.52 -0.52 6.51
CA VAL A 162 -4.95 -1.48 7.53
C VAL A 162 -5.57 -2.68 6.84
N ILE A 163 -5.06 -3.85 7.15
CA ILE A 163 -5.43 -5.13 6.55
C ILE A 163 -6.08 -6.00 7.62
N ASP A 164 -7.25 -6.53 7.31
CA ASP A 164 -7.85 -7.60 8.09
C ASP A 164 -7.13 -8.92 7.79
N THR A 165 -6.45 -9.48 8.78
CA THR A 165 -5.67 -10.70 8.65
C THR A 165 -6.51 -11.96 8.44
N THR A 166 -7.81 -11.92 8.76
CA THR A 166 -8.71 -13.07 8.58
C THR A 166 -9.13 -13.22 7.12
N THR A 167 -9.30 -12.09 6.43
CA THR A 167 -9.74 -12.04 5.04
C THR A 167 -8.59 -11.70 4.08
N ASN A 168 -7.45 -11.27 4.62
CA ASN A 168 -6.30 -10.72 3.90
C ASN A 168 -6.67 -9.56 2.95
N ARG A 169 -7.65 -8.74 3.35
CA ARG A 169 -8.15 -7.61 2.57
C ARG A 169 -7.73 -6.30 3.21
N ILE A 170 -7.39 -5.32 2.39
CA ILE A 170 -7.21 -3.94 2.86
C ILE A 170 -8.60 -3.41 3.19
N ILE A 171 -8.82 -3.06 4.46
CA ILE A 171 -10.10 -2.53 4.96
C ILE A 171 -10.06 -1.01 5.10
N SER A 172 -8.87 -0.42 5.17
CA SER A 172 -8.70 1.03 5.21
C SER A 172 -7.39 1.46 4.58
N ARG A 173 -7.40 2.58 3.88
CA ARG A 173 -6.20 3.26 3.38
C ARG A 173 -6.36 4.75 3.59
N ASP A 174 -5.36 5.37 4.19
CA ASP A 174 -5.31 6.82 4.35
C ASP A 174 -3.90 7.34 4.07
N THR A 175 -3.81 8.57 3.55
CA THR A 175 -2.55 9.22 3.20
C THR A 175 -2.46 10.58 3.85
N TYR A 176 -1.34 10.85 4.50
CA TYR A 176 -1.07 12.13 5.15
C TYR A 176 0.20 12.78 4.54
N PRO A 177 0.24 14.09 4.30
CA PRO A 177 -0.82 15.05 4.62
C PRO A 177 -2.05 14.88 3.73
N HIS A 178 -3.22 15.14 4.32
CA HIS A 178 -4.45 15.16 3.55
C HIS A 178 -4.42 16.37 2.62
N THR A 179 -4.36 16.13 1.32
CA THR A 179 -4.53 17.19 0.31
C THR A 179 -5.95 17.67 0.36
N THR A 180 -6.22 18.69 1.16
CA THR A 180 -7.45 19.43 1.03
C THR A 180 -7.36 20.30 -0.22
N ASN A 181 -8.46 20.46 -0.97
CA ASN A 181 -8.53 21.39 -2.11
C ASN A 181 -8.03 22.80 -1.74
N ARG A 182 -8.03 23.13 -0.46
CA ARG A 182 -7.57 24.41 0.10
C ARG A 182 -6.04 24.53 0.02
N ASP A 183 -5.30 23.44 0.26
CA ASP A 183 -3.82 23.44 0.24
C ASP A 183 -3.30 23.51 -1.20
N VAL A 184 -3.99 22.83 -2.13
CA VAL A 184 -3.72 22.94 -3.57
C VAL A 184 -4.04 24.34 -4.07
N GLN A 185 -5.14 24.94 -3.61
CA GLN A 185 -5.56 26.28 -4.00
C GLN A 185 -4.58 27.34 -3.45
N TRP A 186 -4.09 27.17 -2.22
CA TRP A 186 -3.08 28.04 -1.64
C TRP A 186 -1.75 27.95 -2.41
N PHE A 187 -1.30 26.73 -2.72
CA PHE A 187 -0.08 26.50 -3.50
C PHE A 187 -0.18 27.10 -4.91
N VAL A 188 -1.30 26.89 -5.60
CA VAL A 188 -1.56 27.44 -6.91
C VAL A 188 -1.60 28.98 -6.85
N ASN A 189 -2.25 29.56 -5.87
CA ASN A 189 -2.35 31.02 -5.72
C ASN A 189 -1.00 31.65 -5.35
N TYR A 190 -0.22 31.02 -4.49
CA TYR A 190 1.05 31.57 -4.01
C TYR A 190 2.18 31.42 -5.04
N PHE A 191 2.29 30.28 -5.72
CA PHE A 191 3.40 29.99 -6.62
C PHE A 191 3.10 30.19 -8.10
N LEU A 192 1.87 30.00 -8.53
CA LEU A 192 1.50 30.09 -9.94
C LEU A 192 0.75 31.38 -10.31
N ASN A 193 0.27 32.14 -9.33
CA ASN A 193 -0.44 33.41 -9.56
C ASN A 193 -0.04 34.49 -8.54
N PRO A 194 1.25 34.90 -8.50
CA PRO A 194 1.75 35.83 -7.48
C PRO A 194 1.20 37.28 -7.58
N GLN A 195 0.29 37.53 -8.53
CA GLN A 195 -0.34 38.87 -8.70
C GLN A 195 -1.73 38.97 -8.06
N ALA A 196 -2.21 37.92 -7.40
CA ALA A 196 -3.54 37.90 -6.77
C ALA A 196 -3.50 38.00 -5.22
N ALA A 197 -2.33 38.34 -4.64
CA ALA A 197 -2.16 38.56 -3.20
C ALA A 197 -2.04 40.04 -2.86
#